data_abeda51a342a046b96c400bacf7262e7
#
_entry.id   abeda51a342a046b96c400bacf7262e7
#
_cell.length_a   1.000
_cell.length_b   1.000
_cell.length_c   1.000
_cell.angle_alpha   90.00
_cell.angle_beta   90.00
_cell.angle_gamma   90.00
#
_symmetry.space_group_name_H-M   'P 1'
#
loop_
_entity.id
_entity.type
_entity.pdbx_description
1 polymer ?
#
loop_
_entity_poly.entity_id
_entity_poly.type
_entity_poly.pdbx_seq_one_letter_code
_entity_poly.pdbx_strand_id
1 'polypeptide(L)'
;YKRQVVQLTTLPIVLWFYGEVSVMGIFLNLLVFPTVGIVLGSGTAGALLGLVTVRGAFLAVVPGRIILRGYEFLTVLLGRLSFCTWIGGKPEVWQIVGYYLVLAAAVWIYRAGVMKSENGKIFAWKIRAVYAGMVCFAILLISYRPHENFRIACLDVGQGDGIVVEIENRWNILIDGGSTNKNELGKYQLLPYLKSRGISRLDGIYVSHTDEDHISGVRELLEFVEKDLTSLRIENLILPKWSDIQENKNYRELTELAESAGVQVLTVKAGDEIRYGTVRLKVLWPESTASGREVNEDAMVLEMISKDFKGLFTGDIGMVTEEKLIQNECLEDVDFLKTAHHGSRYSTGAEFLEIVRPELAVVSCSATNTYGHPSPDTLERLKKSGSRVLITRDCGAVTIVN
;
A
#
# COMPACT_ATOMS: atom_id res chain seq x y z
N TYR A 1 -20.69 15.21 23.59
CA TYR A 1 -19.40 15.73 24.07
C TYR A 1 -18.45 14.62 24.53
N LYS A 2 -18.83 13.67 25.40
CA LYS A 2 -17.91 12.64 25.92
C LYS A 2 -17.33 11.70 24.84
N ARG A 3 -18.08 11.40 23.78
CA ARG A 3 -17.67 10.46 22.72
C ARG A 3 -16.71 11.07 21.72
N GLN A 4 -16.91 12.33 21.34
CA GLN A 4 -15.99 13.06 20.45
C GLN A 4 -14.61 13.23 21.11
N VAL A 5 -14.58 13.40 22.43
CA VAL A 5 -13.34 13.45 23.22
C VAL A 5 -12.60 12.13 23.15
N VAL A 6 -13.29 10.99 23.26
CA VAL A 6 -12.65 9.66 23.16
C VAL A 6 -12.02 9.47 21.80
N GLN A 7 -12.72 9.79 20.70
CA GLN A 7 -12.16 9.64 19.35
C GLN A 7 -10.96 10.55 19.10
N LEU A 8 -11.03 11.82 19.53
CA LEU A 8 -9.88 12.72 19.43
C LEU A 8 -8.70 12.21 20.28
N THR A 9 -8.94 11.71 21.47
CA THR A 9 -7.85 11.19 22.32
C THR A 9 -7.26 9.88 21.81
N THR A 10 -8.04 9.03 21.14
CA THR A 10 -7.54 7.76 20.59
C THR A 10 -7.01 7.87 19.15
N LEU A 11 -7.27 8.99 18.45
CA LEU A 11 -6.91 9.17 17.05
C LEU A 11 -5.43 8.86 16.74
N PRO A 12 -4.43 9.39 17.49
CA PRO A 12 -3.03 9.07 17.19
C PRO A 12 -2.70 7.57 17.34
N ILE A 13 -3.33 6.92 18.33
CA ILE A 13 -3.13 5.50 18.60
C ILE A 13 -3.73 4.67 17.47
N VAL A 14 -4.95 5.00 17.03
CA VAL A 14 -5.61 4.30 15.91
C VAL A 14 -4.78 4.45 14.63
N LEU A 15 -4.32 5.66 14.31
CA LEU A 15 -3.46 5.90 13.15
C LEU A 15 -2.11 5.18 13.26
N TRP A 16 -1.54 5.09 14.46
CA TRP A 16 -0.28 4.37 14.70
C TRP A 16 -0.37 2.89 14.34
N PHE A 17 -1.49 2.24 14.68
CA PHE A 17 -1.66 0.80 14.48
C PHE A 17 -2.28 0.46 13.12
N TYR A 18 -3.22 1.27 12.61
CA TYR A 18 -4.02 0.94 11.43
C TYR A 18 -3.74 1.84 10.22
N GLY A 19 -3.10 2.99 10.40
CA GLY A 19 -2.87 3.98 9.34
C GLY A 19 -4.13 4.67 8.82
N GLU A 20 -5.31 4.24 9.29
CA GLU A 20 -6.61 4.74 8.85
C GLU A 20 -7.59 4.90 10.02
N VAL A 21 -8.61 5.72 9.82
CA VAL A 21 -9.71 5.88 10.77
C VAL A 21 -11.04 6.03 10.06
N SER A 22 -12.06 5.34 10.57
CA SER A 22 -13.44 5.52 10.07
C SER A 22 -14.02 6.82 10.60
N VAL A 23 -14.25 7.79 9.71
CA VAL A 23 -14.92 9.05 10.03
C VAL A 23 -16.38 8.81 10.37
N MET A 24 -17.00 7.82 9.71
CA MET A 24 -18.41 7.44 9.94
C MET A 24 -18.62 6.60 11.20
N GLY A 25 -17.55 6.11 11.82
CA GLY A 25 -17.65 5.38 13.10
C GLY A 25 -18.37 6.16 14.20
N ILE A 26 -18.34 7.52 14.15
CA ILE A 26 -19.13 8.39 15.04
C ILE A 26 -20.62 8.14 14.88
N PHE A 27 -21.08 8.14 13.63
CA PHE A 27 -22.50 7.97 13.30
C PHE A 27 -22.96 6.54 13.53
N LEU A 28 -22.14 5.56 13.15
CA LEU A 28 -22.42 4.14 13.42
C LEU A 28 -22.52 3.87 14.92
N ASN A 29 -21.65 4.43 15.73
CA ASN A 29 -21.70 4.29 17.19
C ASN A 29 -22.96 4.93 17.80
N LEU A 30 -23.55 5.96 17.17
CA LEU A 30 -24.81 6.52 17.61
C LEU A 30 -25.96 5.51 17.47
N LEU A 31 -25.90 4.66 16.45
CA LEU A 31 -26.88 3.59 16.20
C LEU A 31 -26.58 2.34 17.04
N VAL A 32 -25.33 1.93 17.11
CA VAL A 32 -24.89 0.71 17.82
C VAL A 32 -25.17 0.82 19.32
N PHE A 33 -24.89 1.97 19.93
CA PHE A 33 -24.96 2.09 21.38
C PHE A 33 -26.34 1.86 22.00
N PRO A 34 -27.48 2.40 21.47
CA PRO A 34 -28.78 2.11 22.02
C PRO A 34 -29.26 0.67 21.76
N THR A 35 -28.70 0.03 20.73
CA THR A 35 -29.17 -1.29 20.26
C THR A 35 -28.28 -2.45 20.72
N VAL A 36 -27.05 -2.19 21.21
CA VAL A 36 -26.16 -3.24 21.70
C VAL A 36 -26.71 -4.02 22.87
N GLY A 37 -27.48 -3.36 23.75
CA GLY A 37 -28.16 -4.02 24.86
C GLY A 37 -29.17 -5.07 24.40
N ILE A 38 -29.93 -4.79 23.31
CA ILE A 38 -30.86 -5.73 22.69
C ILE A 38 -30.12 -6.92 22.09
N VAL A 39 -28.98 -6.66 21.41
CA VAL A 39 -28.13 -7.72 20.81
C VAL A 39 -27.60 -8.65 21.90
N LEU A 40 -27.00 -8.10 22.95
CA LEU A 40 -26.50 -8.88 24.08
C LEU A 40 -27.63 -9.63 24.82
N GLY A 41 -28.73 -8.95 25.11
CA GLY A 41 -29.89 -9.56 25.76
C GLY A 41 -30.48 -10.70 24.95
N SER A 42 -30.67 -10.53 23.65
CA SER A 42 -31.17 -11.56 22.75
C SER A 42 -30.21 -12.76 22.64
N GLY A 43 -28.91 -12.52 22.59
CA GLY A 43 -27.90 -13.57 22.59
C GLY A 43 -27.88 -14.37 23.90
N THR A 44 -27.94 -13.67 25.05
CA THR A 44 -27.98 -14.31 26.36
C THR A 44 -29.26 -15.12 26.55
N ALA A 45 -30.43 -14.54 26.21
CA ALA A 45 -31.70 -15.23 26.26
C ALA A 45 -31.74 -16.48 25.36
N GLY A 46 -31.15 -16.34 24.13
CA GLY A 46 -31.02 -17.45 23.20
C GLY A 46 -30.15 -18.58 23.74
N ALA A 47 -29.02 -18.25 24.37
CA ALA A 47 -28.18 -19.25 25.01
C ALA A 47 -28.86 -19.99 26.16
N LEU A 48 -29.56 -19.27 27.06
CA LEU A 48 -30.29 -19.87 28.18
C LEU A 48 -31.46 -20.72 27.72
N LEU A 49 -32.30 -20.23 26.79
CA LEU A 49 -33.42 -20.99 26.25
C LEU A 49 -32.95 -22.20 25.41
N GLY A 50 -31.76 -22.14 24.81
CA GLY A 50 -31.18 -23.24 24.06
C GLY A 50 -30.88 -24.47 24.90
N LEU A 51 -30.70 -24.31 26.22
CA LEU A 51 -30.54 -25.41 27.16
C LEU A 51 -31.87 -26.19 27.36
N VAL A 52 -33.00 -25.55 27.04
CA VAL A 52 -34.34 -26.15 27.23
C VAL A 52 -35.01 -26.48 25.89
N THR A 53 -34.96 -25.57 24.94
CA THR A 53 -35.61 -25.75 23.64
C THR A 53 -34.92 -24.97 22.52
N VAL A 54 -34.63 -25.67 21.42
CA VAL A 54 -34.02 -25.06 20.22
C VAL A 54 -34.94 -24.04 19.55
N ARG A 55 -36.25 -24.27 19.54
CA ARG A 55 -37.23 -23.33 18.96
C ARG A 55 -37.29 -22.02 19.75
N GLY A 56 -37.28 -22.12 21.10
CA GLY A 56 -37.23 -20.94 21.98
C GLY A 56 -35.94 -20.14 21.78
N ALA A 57 -34.80 -20.80 21.70
CA ALA A 57 -33.51 -20.15 21.42
C ALA A 57 -33.54 -19.40 20.09
N PHE A 58 -34.05 -20.04 19.03
CA PHE A 58 -34.15 -19.41 17.71
C PHE A 58 -34.96 -18.11 17.74
N LEU A 59 -36.14 -18.13 18.39
CA LEU A 59 -36.98 -16.93 18.51
C LEU A 59 -36.29 -15.82 19.32
N ALA A 60 -35.59 -16.18 20.40
CA ALA A 60 -34.90 -15.22 21.26
C ALA A 60 -33.76 -14.50 20.56
N VAL A 61 -33.01 -15.13 19.62
CA VAL A 61 -31.91 -14.51 18.91
C VAL A 61 -32.33 -13.67 17.70
N VAL A 62 -33.59 -13.78 17.22
CA VAL A 62 -34.08 -13.04 16.04
C VAL A 62 -33.86 -11.52 16.15
N PRO A 63 -34.19 -10.83 17.26
CA PRO A 63 -33.99 -9.39 17.36
C PRO A 63 -32.51 -9.00 17.20
N GLY A 64 -31.61 -9.71 17.88
CA GLY A 64 -30.16 -9.49 17.75
C GLY A 64 -29.66 -9.71 16.33
N ARG A 65 -30.14 -10.78 15.67
CA ARG A 65 -29.77 -11.08 14.28
C ARG A 65 -30.24 -10.00 13.30
N ILE A 66 -31.42 -9.44 13.47
CA ILE A 66 -31.92 -8.34 12.62
C ILE A 66 -31.05 -7.11 12.79
N ILE A 67 -30.71 -6.74 14.04
CA ILE A 67 -29.86 -5.59 14.33
C ILE A 67 -28.45 -5.79 13.75
N LEU A 68 -27.83 -6.96 13.92
CA LEU A 68 -26.50 -7.27 13.38
C LEU A 68 -26.46 -7.20 11.85
N ARG A 69 -27.50 -7.72 11.17
CA ARG A 69 -27.63 -7.55 9.72
C ARG A 69 -27.80 -6.09 9.30
N GLY A 70 -28.51 -5.30 10.10
CA GLY A 70 -28.59 -3.85 9.89
C GLY A 70 -27.22 -3.16 10.00
N TYR A 71 -26.39 -3.57 10.96
CA TYR A 71 -25.02 -3.06 11.08
C TYR A 71 -24.16 -3.46 9.87
N GLU A 72 -24.22 -4.73 9.48
CA GLU A 72 -23.51 -5.24 8.31
C GLU A 72 -23.89 -4.46 7.04
N PHE A 73 -25.18 -4.31 6.78
CA PHE A 73 -25.69 -3.53 5.64
C PHE A 73 -25.20 -2.08 5.66
N LEU A 74 -25.28 -1.40 6.81
CA LEU A 74 -24.80 -0.02 6.94
C LEU A 74 -23.29 0.09 6.79
N THR A 75 -22.54 -0.87 7.31
CA THR A 75 -21.07 -0.88 7.19
C THR A 75 -20.64 -1.05 5.74
N VAL A 76 -21.28 -1.97 5.00
CA VAL A 76 -21.00 -2.17 3.57
C VAL A 76 -21.43 -0.94 2.76
N LEU A 77 -22.62 -0.38 3.03
CA LEU A 77 -23.10 0.81 2.33
C LEU A 77 -22.19 2.02 2.54
N LEU A 78 -21.75 2.26 3.77
CA LEU A 78 -20.86 3.38 4.11
C LEU A 78 -19.42 3.11 3.69
N GLY A 79 -18.98 1.85 3.64
CA GLY A 79 -17.65 1.44 3.15
C GLY A 79 -17.42 1.82 1.68
N ARG A 80 -18.47 1.83 0.87
CA ARG A 80 -18.43 2.27 -0.54
C ARG A 80 -18.16 3.77 -0.72
N LEU A 81 -18.36 4.55 0.33
CA LEU A 81 -18.16 6.00 0.27
C LEU A 81 -16.73 6.34 0.70
N SER A 82 -15.90 6.74 -0.23
CA SER A 82 -14.46 7.01 -0.03
C SER A 82 -14.17 8.04 1.06
N PHE A 83 -15.11 8.95 1.37
CA PHE A 83 -14.96 9.94 2.44
C PHE A 83 -15.26 9.36 3.84
N CYS A 84 -15.76 8.15 3.94
CA CYS A 84 -16.10 7.50 5.21
C CYS A 84 -14.87 6.97 5.96
N THR A 85 -13.77 6.75 5.25
CA THR A 85 -12.49 6.32 5.83
C THR A 85 -11.40 7.29 5.44
N TRP A 86 -10.67 7.77 6.43
CA TRP A 86 -9.51 8.61 6.21
C TRP A 86 -8.22 7.82 6.43
N ILE A 87 -7.44 7.63 5.38
CA ILE A 87 -6.11 7.04 5.44
C ILE A 87 -5.13 8.16 5.77
N GLY A 88 -4.84 8.35 7.04
CA GLY A 88 -3.99 9.42 7.55
C GLY A 88 -2.51 9.04 7.65
N GLY A 89 -2.19 7.76 7.50
CA GLY A 89 -0.85 7.23 7.67
C GLY A 89 -0.44 7.08 9.14
N LYS A 90 0.68 6.38 9.37
CA LYS A 90 1.28 6.22 10.69
C LYS A 90 2.00 7.51 11.09
N PRO A 91 1.60 8.17 12.20
CA PRO A 91 2.27 9.38 12.66
C PRO A 91 3.63 9.07 13.29
N GLU A 92 4.56 10.00 13.20
CA GLU A 92 5.82 9.95 13.91
C GLU A 92 5.63 10.24 15.40
N VAL A 93 6.54 9.75 16.25
CA VAL A 93 6.44 9.92 17.72
C VAL A 93 6.32 11.38 18.13
N TRP A 94 7.11 12.27 17.51
CA TRP A 94 7.06 13.71 17.79
C TRP A 94 5.70 14.35 17.43
N GLN A 95 5.03 13.85 16.39
CA GLN A 95 3.68 14.29 16.00
C GLN A 95 2.64 13.88 17.05
N ILE A 96 2.76 12.65 17.59
CA ILE A 96 1.89 12.15 18.66
C ILE A 96 2.05 13.02 19.91
N VAL A 97 3.29 13.27 20.33
CA VAL A 97 3.57 14.14 21.48
C VAL A 97 3.04 15.55 21.26
N GLY A 98 3.33 16.14 20.11
CA GLY A 98 2.84 17.46 19.74
C GLY A 98 1.32 17.54 19.71
N TYR A 99 0.65 16.52 19.17
CA TYR A 99 -0.79 16.39 19.14
C TYR A 99 -1.40 16.48 20.56
N TYR A 100 -0.89 15.67 21.49
CA TYR A 100 -1.41 15.68 22.86
C TYR A 100 -1.09 16.97 23.62
N LEU A 101 0.07 17.60 23.37
CA LEU A 101 0.40 18.90 23.95
C LEU A 101 -0.57 19.99 23.46
N VAL A 102 -0.89 20.01 22.16
CA VAL A 102 -1.87 20.96 21.60
C VAL A 102 -3.25 20.70 22.18
N LEU A 103 -3.70 19.45 22.31
CA LEU A 103 -4.99 19.13 22.92
C LEU A 103 -5.04 19.55 24.40
N ALA A 104 -3.98 19.30 25.17
CA ALA A 104 -3.90 19.71 26.57
C ALA A 104 -3.99 21.23 26.72
N ALA A 105 -3.25 21.97 25.88
CA ALA A 105 -3.31 23.43 25.84
C ALA A 105 -4.71 23.93 25.45
N ALA A 106 -5.36 23.29 24.45
CA ALA A 106 -6.72 23.63 24.03
C ALA A 106 -7.74 23.47 25.18
N VAL A 107 -7.65 22.36 25.92
CA VAL A 107 -8.51 22.11 27.09
C VAL A 107 -8.22 23.11 28.20
N TRP A 108 -6.96 23.43 28.45
CA TRP A 108 -6.56 24.41 29.47
C TRP A 108 -7.09 25.81 29.13
N ILE A 109 -6.91 26.29 27.90
CA ILE A 109 -7.40 27.57 27.43
C ILE A 109 -8.94 27.63 27.51
N TYR A 110 -9.61 26.55 27.07
CA TYR A 110 -11.07 26.47 27.16
C TYR A 110 -11.57 26.59 28.59
N ARG A 111 -10.98 25.85 29.54
CA ARG A 111 -11.33 25.89 30.97
C ARG A 111 -11.06 27.26 31.57
N ALA A 112 -9.86 27.82 31.34
CA ALA A 112 -9.49 29.14 31.88
C ALA A 112 -10.40 30.27 31.33
N GLY A 113 -10.77 30.18 30.04
CA GLY A 113 -11.65 31.15 29.42
C GLY A 113 -13.10 31.07 29.89
N VAL A 114 -13.62 29.85 30.07
CA VAL A 114 -14.99 29.62 30.58
C VAL A 114 -15.11 30.12 32.04
N MET A 115 -14.09 29.89 32.89
CA MET A 115 -14.10 30.35 34.28
C MET A 115 -14.03 31.88 34.44
N LYS A 116 -13.45 32.61 33.48
CA LYS A 116 -13.32 34.08 33.49
C LYS A 116 -14.47 34.80 32.83
N SER A 117 -15.43 34.11 32.22
CA SER A 117 -16.49 34.71 31.41
C SER A 117 -17.70 35.14 32.28
N GLU A 118 -17.66 36.34 32.83
CA GLU A 118 -18.83 37.01 33.40
C GLU A 118 -19.75 37.63 32.31
N ASN A 119 -19.26 37.88 31.11
CA ASN A 119 -19.98 38.48 29.98
C ASN A 119 -20.19 37.48 28.81
N GLY A 120 -21.16 36.78 28.94
CA GLY A 120 -22.04 35.87 28.24
C GLY A 120 -21.62 35.33 26.86
N LYS A 121 -22.21 35.77 25.80
CA LYS A 121 -22.30 35.01 24.53
C LYS A 121 -21.16 35.25 23.55
N ILE A 122 -20.65 36.46 23.43
CA ILE A 122 -19.61 36.81 22.44
C ILE A 122 -18.23 36.26 22.83
N PHE A 123 -17.92 36.27 24.11
CA PHE A 123 -16.66 35.71 24.62
C PHE A 123 -16.62 34.18 24.53
N ALA A 124 -17.74 33.52 24.79
CA ALA A 124 -17.87 32.07 24.65
C ALA A 124 -17.67 31.59 23.21
N TRP A 125 -18.11 32.37 22.21
CA TRP A 125 -17.90 32.04 20.79
C TRP A 125 -16.41 32.13 20.41
N LYS A 126 -15.71 33.18 20.83
CA LYS A 126 -14.26 33.31 20.57
C LYS A 126 -13.46 32.16 21.16
N ILE A 127 -13.75 31.74 22.39
CA ILE A 127 -13.08 30.59 23.03
C ILE A 127 -13.35 29.30 22.26
N ARG A 128 -14.60 29.07 21.83
CA ARG A 128 -14.93 27.88 21.01
C ARG A 128 -14.21 27.90 19.66
N ALA A 129 -14.07 29.06 19.02
CA ALA A 129 -13.33 29.20 17.77
C ALA A 129 -11.84 28.90 17.95
N VAL A 130 -11.22 29.40 19.03
CA VAL A 130 -9.81 29.05 19.36
C VAL A 130 -9.65 27.57 19.64
N TYR A 131 -10.55 26.99 20.43
CA TYR A 131 -10.52 25.53 20.68
C TYR A 131 -10.63 24.73 19.39
N ALA A 132 -11.58 25.05 18.51
CA ALA A 132 -11.75 24.42 17.22
C ALA A 132 -10.50 24.56 16.33
N GLY A 133 -9.91 25.75 16.29
CA GLY A 133 -8.66 26.02 15.57
C GLY A 133 -7.49 25.16 16.07
N MET A 134 -7.35 25.01 17.38
CA MET A 134 -6.32 24.16 17.98
C MET A 134 -6.53 22.68 17.68
N VAL A 135 -7.79 22.20 17.70
CA VAL A 135 -8.11 20.82 17.29
C VAL A 135 -7.79 20.60 15.82
N CYS A 136 -8.17 21.52 14.94
CA CYS A 136 -7.80 21.46 13.52
C CYS A 136 -6.27 21.45 13.34
N PHE A 137 -5.55 22.30 14.06
CA PHE A 137 -4.08 22.33 14.03
C PHE A 137 -3.48 21.00 14.50
N ALA A 138 -4.01 20.39 15.56
CA ALA A 138 -3.56 19.08 16.03
C ALA A 138 -3.76 18.00 14.97
N ILE A 139 -4.90 18.00 14.26
CA ILE A 139 -5.16 17.07 13.15
C ILE A 139 -4.19 17.31 11.99
N LEU A 140 -3.95 18.57 11.62
CA LEU A 140 -2.98 18.91 10.58
C LEU A 140 -1.56 18.47 10.97
N LEU A 141 -1.17 18.64 12.23
CA LEU A 141 0.14 18.22 12.74
C LEU A 141 0.34 16.70 12.61
N ILE A 142 -0.67 15.90 12.98
CA ILE A 142 -0.57 14.44 12.91
C ILE A 142 -0.61 13.92 11.47
N SER A 143 -1.16 14.72 10.55
CA SER A 143 -1.26 14.40 9.12
C SER A 143 -0.07 14.90 8.31
N TYR A 144 0.78 15.74 8.90
CA TYR A 144 1.90 16.34 8.18
C TYR A 144 2.89 15.26 7.72
N ARG A 145 3.28 15.32 6.47
CA ARG A 145 4.34 14.50 5.88
C ARG A 145 5.40 15.43 5.29
N PRO A 146 6.69 15.21 5.61
CA PRO A 146 7.77 15.95 4.97
C PRO A 146 7.68 15.82 3.46
N HIS A 147 8.07 16.87 2.75
CA HIS A 147 8.17 16.79 1.29
C HIS A 147 9.39 15.94 0.90
N GLU A 148 9.17 14.99 0.04
CA GLU A 148 10.19 14.13 -0.56
C GLU A 148 10.02 14.22 -2.08
N ASN A 149 11.12 14.34 -2.85
CA ASN A 149 11.02 14.32 -4.30
C ASN A 149 10.55 12.95 -4.77
N PHE A 150 11.17 11.89 -4.21
CA PHE A 150 10.68 10.54 -4.34
C PHE A 150 11.14 9.67 -3.16
N ARG A 151 10.44 8.56 -3.00
CA ARG A 151 10.79 7.48 -2.08
C ARG A 151 10.58 6.16 -2.80
N ILE A 152 11.59 5.30 -2.84
CA ILE A 152 11.50 3.93 -3.35
C ILE A 152 11.62 2.99 -2.15
N ALA A 153 10.65 2.11 -1.95
CA ALA A 153 10.66 1.13 -0.88
C ALA A 153 10.53 -0.28 -1.46
N CYS A 154 11.64 -1.02 -1.47
CA CYS A 154 11.66 -2.44 -1.76
C CYS A 154 11.24 -3.19 -0.49
N LEU A 155 10.06 -3.78 -0.49
CA LEU A 155 9.48 -4.44 0.67
C LEU A 155 10.09 -5.84 0.87
N ASP A 156 10.22 -6.28 2.11
CA ASP A 156 10.52 -7.68 2.39
C ASP A 156 9.25 -8.53 2.21
N VAL A 157 8.97 -8.89 0.99
CA VAL A 157 7.83 -9.75 0.62
C VAL A 157 8.16 -11.24 0.70
N GLY A 158 9.35 -11.60 1.13
CA GLY A 158 9.87 -12.96 1.09
C GLY A 158 10.43 -13.31 -0.29
N GLN A 159 10.04 -14.45 -0.88
CA GLN A 159 10.43 -14.81 -2.24
C GLN A 159 9.44 -14.17 -3.22
N GLY A 160 9.87 -13.09 -3.84
CA GLY A 160 9.07 -12.29 -4.76
C GLY A 160 9.48 -10.82 -4.75
N ASP A 161 8.72 -9.97 -5.41
CA ASP A 161 8.94 -8.54 -5.53
C ASP A 161 7.73 -7.74 -5.08
N GLY A 162 8.01 -6.59 -4.45
CA GLY A 162 7.01 -5.59 -4.09
C GLY A 162 7.70 -4.27 -3.80
N ILE A 163 7.55 -3.31 -4.72
CA ILE A 163 8.26 -2.04 -4.65
C ILE A 163 7.25 -0.90 -4.71
N VAL A 164 7.20 -0.09 -3.68
CA VAL A 164 6.36 1.11 -3.65
C VAL A 164 7.21 2.32 -3.97
N VAL A 165 6.78 3.12 -4.94
CA VAL A 165 7.42 4.39 -5.29
C VAL A 165 6.43 5.53 -5.04
N GLU A 166 6.78 6.41 -4.11
CA GLU A 166 6.07 7.65 -3.80
C GLU A 166 6.80 8.81 -4.48
N ILE A 167 6.10 9.69 -5.17
CA ILE A 167 6.68 10.79 -5.95
C ILE A 167 6.00 12.09 -5.52
N GLU A 168 6.79 13.08 -5.08
CA GLU A 168 6.34 14.44 -4.69
C GLU A 168 5.19 14.44 -3.67
N ASN A 169 5.08 13.41 -2.82
CA ASN A 169 3.96 13.18 -1.90
C ASN A 169 2.57 13.21 -2.59
N ARG A 170 2.53 12.97 -3.88
CA ARG A 170 1.32 13.11 -4.71
C ARG A 170 1.01 11.86 -5.52
N TRP A 171 2.02 11.28 -6.15
CA TRP A 171 1.87 10.13 -7.03
C TRP A 171 2.41 8.90 -6.35
N ASN A 172 1.68 7.80 -6.42
CA ASN A 172 2.05 6.56 -5.78
C ASN A 172 1.90 5.42 -6.79
N ILE A 173 2.96 4.66 -6.97
CA ILE A 173 2.95 3.49 -7.83
C ILE A 173 3.45 2.27 -7.05
N LEU A 174 2.95 1.12 -7.45
CA LEU A 174 3.43 -0.18 -7.01
C LEU A 174 4.05 -0.88 -8.21
N ILE A 175 5.29 -1.35 -8.08
CA ILE A 175 5.95 -2.20 -9.09
C ILE A 175 6.01 -3.59 -8.48
N ASP A 176 5.28 -4.51 -9.08
CA ASP A 176 5.03 -5.86 -8.59
C ASP A 176 4.44 -5.89 -7.17
N GLY A 177 4.03 -7.02 -6.71
CA GLY A 177 3.48 -7.20 -5.39
C GLY A 177 3.09 -8.65 -5.16
N GLY A 178 4.07 -9.54 -5.20
CA GLY A 178 3.83 -10.97 -5.06
C GLY A 178 4.80 -11.68 -4.13
N SER A 179 4.47 -12.91 -3.78
CA SER A 179 5.29 -13.80 -2.98
C SER A 179 4.87 -15.26 -3.17
N THR A 180 5.85 -16.16 -3.26
CA THR A 180 5.57 -17.60 -3.28
C THR A 180 5.58 -18.22 -1.88
N ASN A 181 6.08 -17.55 -0.86
CA ASN A 181 6.21 -18.11 0.49
C ASN A 181 5.50 -17.32 1.60
N LYS A 182 4.88 -16.18 1.27
CA LYS A 182 4.03 -15.43 2.19
C LYS A 182 2.59 -15.43 1.68
N ASN A 183 1.69 -16.03 2.43
CA ASN A 183 0.26 -16.06 2.12
C ASN A 183 -0.39 -14.71 2.48
N GLU A 184 -1.47 -14.35 1.78
CA GLU A 184 -2.24 -13.12 2.01
C GLU A 184 -1.34 -11.86 2.06
N LEU A 185 -0.39 -11.75 1.12
CA LEU A 185 0.59 -10.66 1.06
C LEU A 185 -0.08 -9.29 0.93
N GLY A 186 -1.10 -9.20 0.09
CA GLY A 186 -1.89 -7.99 -0.12
C GLY A 186 -2.50 -7.50 1.19
N LYS A 187 -3.09 -8.41 1.95
CA LYS A 187 -3.78 -8.14 3.21
C LYS A 187 -2.87 -7.76 4.36
N TYR A 188 -1.77 -8.49 4.54
CA TYR A 188 -0.94 -8.36 5.74
C TYR A 188 0.34 -7.54 5.54
N GLN A 189 0.73 -7.24 4.30
CA GLN A 189 1.93 -6.45 4.04
C GLN A 189 1.67 -5.25 3.13
N LEU A 190 1.17 -5.45 1.88
CA LEU A 190 1.01 -4.34 0.93
C LEU A 190 0.01 -3.30 1.43
N LEU A 191 -1.21 -3.70 1.74
CA LEU A 191 -2.25 -2.78 2.18
C LEU A 191 -1.90 -2.08 3.51
N PRO A 192 -1.40 -2.78 4.56
CA PRO A 192 -0.91 -2.12 5.77
C PRO A 192 0.25 -1.16 5.52
N TYR A 193 1.19 -1.49 4.62
CA TYR A 193 2.28 -0.59 4.26
C TYR A 193 1.72 0.69 3.61
N LEU A 194 0.88 0.55 2.58
CA LEU A 194 0.25 1.68 1.89
C LEU A 194 -0.52 2.57 2.88
N LYS A 195 -1.33 1.97 3.74
CA LYS A 195 -2.06 2.69 4.79
C LYS A 195 -1.12 3.39 5.77
N SER A 196 -0.04 2.76 6.17
CA SER A 196 0.95 3.36 7.08
C SER A 196 1.64 4.58 6.48
N ARG A 197 1.80 4.60 5.15
CA ARG A 197 2.33 5.75 4.41
C ARG A 197 1.28 6.85 4.14
N GLY A 198 0.01 6.58 4.44
CA GLY A 198 -1.08 7.51 4.12
C GLY A 198 -1.51 7.45 2.66
N ILE A 199 -1.12 6.39 1.95
CA ILE A 199 -1.45 6.18 0.54
C ILE A 199 -2.88 5.67 0.43
N SER A 200 -3.77 6.51 -0.07
CA SER A 200 -5.17 6.19 -0.33
C SER A 200 -5.46 5.94 -1.82
N ARG A 201 -4.47 6.18 -2.68
CA ARG A 201 -4.57 5.99 -4.13
C ARG A 201 -3.24 5.49 -4.68
N LEU A 202 -3.30 4.45 -5.49
CA LEU A 202 -2.24 4.05 -6.40
C LEU A 202 -2.57 4.57 -7.80
N ASP A 203 -1.70 5.39 -8.36
CA ASP A 203 -1.84 5.94 -9.71
C ASP A 203 -1.55 4.88 -10.77
N GLY A 204 -0.75 3.88 -10.42
CA GLY A 204 -0.49 2.70 -11.25
C GLY A 204 0.08 1.53 -10.46
N ILE A 205 -0.31 0.34 -10.85
CA ILE A 205 0.37 -0.91 -10.50
C ILE A 205 1.05 -1.41 -11.77
N TYR A 206 2.37 -1.46 -11.74
CA TYR A 206 3.19 -2.00 -12.82
C TYR A 206 3.50 -3.45 -12.50
N VAL A 207 3.11 -4.36 -13.36
CA VAL A 207 3.42 -5.78 -13.23
C VAL A 207 4.49 -6.11 -14.24
N SER A 208 5.65 -6.53 -13.76
CA SER A 208 6.76 -6.88 -14.64
C SER A 208 6.42 -8.10 -15.49
N HIS A 209 5.87 -9.12 -14.88
CA HIS A 209 5.37 -10.33 -15.50
C HIS A 209 4.36 -11.04 -14.56
N THR A 210 3.80 -12.17 -15.00
CA THR A 210 2.61 -12.73 -14.36
C THR A 210 2.85 -13.96 -13.50
N ASP A 211 4.08 -14.18 -13.00
CA ASP A 211 4.36 -15.23 -12.04
C ASP A 211 3.86 -14.85 -10.63
N GLU A 212 3.52 -15.83 -9.82
CA GLU A 212 2.86 -15.63 -8.51
C GLU A 212 3.68 -14.77 -7.54
N ASP A 213 5.00 -14.82 -7.62
CA ASP A 213 5.90 -14.01 -6.81
C ASP A 213 5.94 -12.53 -7.21
N HIS A 214 5.22 -12.15 -8.28
CA HIS A 214 5.04 -10.77 -8.70
C HIS A 214 3.59 -10.30 -8.62
N ILE A 215 2.61 -11.21 -8.66
CA ILE A 215 1.20 -10.81 -8.78
C ILE A 215 0.30 -11.25 -7.63
N SER A 216 0.69 -12.19 -6.75
CA SER A 216 -0.24 -12.76 -5.76
C SER A 216 -0.86 -11.70 -4.85
N GLY A 217 -0.10 -10.77 -4.33
CA GLY A 217 -0.61 -9.66 -3.53
C GLY A 217 -1.31 -8.58 -4.35
N VAL A 218 -0.90 -8.36 -5.61
CA VAL A 218 -1.62 -7.46 -6.54
C VAL A 218 -3.04 -7.97 -6.77
N ARG A 219 -3.19 -9.28 -7.01
CA ARG A 219 -4.50 -9.93 -7.14
C ARG A 219 -5.37 -9.70 -5.90
N GLU A 220 -4.82 -9.88 -4.70
CA GLU A 220 -5.53 -9.61 -3.45
C GLU A 220 -5.95 -8.13 -3.31
N LEU A 221 -5.09 -7.17 -3.68
CA LEU A 221 -5.44 -5.75 -3.65
C LEU A 221 -6.61 -5.43 -4.59
N LEU A 222 -6.59 -5.98 -5.81
CA LEU A 222 -7.68 -5.83 -6.78
C LEU A 222 -8.98 -6.46 -6.26
N GLU A 223 -8.92 -7.65 -5.65
CA GLU A 223 -10.07 -8.28 -5.01
C GLU A 223 -10.65 -7.44 -3.87
N PHE A 224 -9.80 -6.78 -3.07
CA PHE A 224 -10.28 -5.91 -2.01
C PHE A 224 -10.98 -4.67 -2.55
N VAL A 225 -10.50 -4.13 -3.67
CA VAL A 225 -11.16 -3.01 -4.36
C VAL A 225 -12.48 -3.45 -4.98
N GLU A 226 -12.49 -4.57 -5.70
CA GLU A 226 -13.69 -5.15 -6.35
C GLU A 226 -14.80 -5.42 -5.33
N LYS A 227 -14.44 -5.95 -4.14
CA LYS A 227 -15.39 -6.30 -3.08
C LYS A 227 -15.71 -5.15 -2.12
N ASP A 228 -15.26 -3.92 -2.39
CA ASP A 228 -15.40 -2.75 -1.51
C ASP A 228 -14.86 -2.99 -0.07
N LEU A 229 -13.82 -3.81 0.09
CA LEU A 229 -13.22 -4.15 1.40
C LEU A 229 -12.14 -3.16 1.85
N THR A 230 -11.76 -2.22 1.01
CA THR A 230 -10.78 -1.18 1.30
C THR A 230 -11.22 0.16 0.72
N SER A 231 -10.72 1.25 1.31
CA SER A 231 -10.86 2.60 0.75
C SER A 231 -9.69 2.98 -0.18
N LEU A 232 -8.74 2.08 -0.40
CA LEU A 232 -7.69 2.24 -1.38
C LEU A 232 -8.30 2.30 -2.79
N ARG A 233 -7.83 3.25 -3.61
CA ARG A 233 -8.17 3.35 -5.02
C ARG A 233 -6.99 2.94 -5.86
N ILE A 234 -7.25 2.24 -6.95
CA ILE A 234 -6.26 1.86 -7.95
C ILE A 234 -6.76 2.44 -9.28
N GLU A 235 -5.97 3.31 -9.89
CA GLU A 235 -6.39 3.97 -11.15
C GLU A 235 -6.06 3.09 -12.35
N ASN A 236 -4.82 2.56 -12.42
CA ASN A 236 -4.34 1.81 -13.57
C ASN A 236 -3.62 0.53 -13.14
N LEU A 237 -3.83 -0.53 -13.90
CA LEU A 237 -2.98 -1.72 -13.95
C LEU A 237 -2.19 -1.68 -15.25
N ILE A 238 -0.87 -1.66 -15.17
CA ILE A 238 0.05 -1.54 -16.30
C ILE A 238 0.75 -2.89 -16.50
N LEU A 239 0.53 -3.51 -17.64
CA LEU A 239 1.04 -4.84 -17.99
C LEU A 239 1.99 -4.76 -19.19
N PRO A 240 2.94 -5.69 -19.34
CA PRO A 240 3.73 -5.79 -20.55
C PRO A 240 2.84 -6.14 -21.75
N LYS A 241 3.16 -5.56 -22.92
CA LYS A 241 2.42 -5.84 -24.14
C LYS A 241 2.93 -7.14 -24.76
N TRP A 242 2.15 -8.21 -24.63
CA TRP A 242 2.42 -9.52 -25.23
C TRP A 242 1.43 -9.81 -26.36
N SER A 243 1.85 -10.61 -27.36
CA SER A 243 0.99 -11.00 -28.48
C SER A 243 0.06 -12.18 -28.15
N ASP A 244 0.57 -13.13 -27.34
CA ASP A 244 -0.12 -14.41 -27.06
C ASP A 244 -0.80 -14.41 -25.67
N ILE A 245 -1.45 -13.29 -25.32
CA ILE A 245 -2.12 -13.08 -24.01
C ILE A 245 -3.11 -14.21 -23.69
N GLN A 246 -3.76 -14.78 -24.72
CA GLN A 246 -4.77 -15.83 -24.55
C GLN A 246 -4.19 -17.13 -23.97
N GLU A 247 -2.90 -17.39 -24.15
CA GLU A 247 -2.23 -18.56 -23.63
C GLU A 247 -1.80 -18.39 -22.16
N ASN A 248 -1.68 -17.13 -21.67
CA ASN A 248 -1.28 -16.85 -20.30
C ASN A 248 -2.51 -16.68 -19.38
N LYS A 249 -2.78 -17.69 -18.57
CA LYS A 249 -3.91 -17.74 -17.65
C LYS A 249 -3.87 -16.60 -16.62
N ASN A 250 -2.72 -16.39 -15.98
CA ASN A 250 -2.57 -15.37 -14.93
C ASN A 250 -2.79 -13.95 -15.48
N TYR A 251 -2.30 -13.70 -16.71
CA TYR A 251 -2.51 -12.41 -17.38
C TYR A 251 -4.00 -12.11 -17.59
N ARG A 252 -4.75 -13.10 -18.10
CA ARG A 252 -6.19 -12.95 -18.32
C ARG A 252 -6.97 -12.75 -17.03
N GLU A 253 -6.73 -13.62 -16.05
CA GLU A 253 -7.40 -13.52 -14.73
C GLU A 253 -7.14 -12.17 -14.05
N LEU A 254 -5.89 -11.67 -14.13
CA LEU A 254 -5.53 -10.37 -13.55
C LEU A 254 -6.22 -9.21 -14.29
N THR A 255 -6.30 -9.29 -15.64
CA THR A 255 -7.00 -8.30 -16.46
C THR A 255 -8.50 -8.27 -16.15
N GLU A 256 -9.16 -9.44 -16.17
CA GLU A 256 -10.59 -9.57 -15.86
C GLU A 256 -10.92 -9.05 -14.45
N LEU A 257 -10.06 -9.34 -13.48
CA LEU A 257 -10.23 -8.86 -12.10
C LEU A 257 -10.06 -7.33 -12.00
N ALA A 258 -9.07 -6.76 -12.68
CA ALA A 258 -8.87 -5.31 -12.72
C ALA A 258 -10.07 -4.59 -13.35
N GLU A 259 -10.58 -5.10 -14.48
CA GLU A 259 -11.77 -4.55 -15.13
C GLU A 259 -13.00 -4.64 -14.22
N SER A 260 -13.22 -5.77 -13.53
CA SER A 260 -14.32 -5.92 -12.58
C SER A 260 -14.21 -4.98 -11.37
N ALA A 261 -12.99 -4.67 -10.94
CA ALA A 261 -12.69 -3.69 -9.91
C ALA A 261 -12.80 -2.22 -10.39
N GLY A 262 -13.08 -1.99 -11.67
CA GLY A 262 -13.14 -0.65 -12.26
C GLY A 262 -11.77 0.00 -12.46
N VAL A 263 -10.70 -0.79 -12.48
CA VAL A 263 -9.32 -0.35 -12.71
C VAL A 263 -9.01 -0.38 -14.20
N GLN A 264 -8.43 0.70 -14.72
CA GLN A 264 -8.06 0.76 -16.14
C GLN A 264 -6.85 -0.13 -16.41
N VAL A 265 -6.94 -1.01 -17.41
CA VAL A 265 -5.82 -1.85 -17.84
C VAL A 265 -5.12 -1.18 -19.03
N LEU A 266 -3.81 -0.98 -18.88
CA LEU A 266 -2.93 -0.41 -19.89
C LEU A 266 -1.82 -1.41 -20.22
N THR A 267 -1.40 -1.45 -21.48
CA THR A 267 -0.27 -2.28 -21.91
C THR A 267 0.84 -1.40 -22.44
N VAL A 268 2.08 -1.74 -22.07
CA VAL A 268 3.28 -0.97 -22.42
C VAL A 268 4.35 -1.85 -23.06
N LYS A 269 5.20 -1.23 -23.86
CA LYS A 269 6.33 -1.87 -24.56
C LYS A 269 7.55 -0.95 -24.56
N ALA A 270 8.66 -1.46 -25.01
CA ALA A 270 9.90 -0.68 -25.18
C ALA A 270 9.65 0.62 -25.96
N GLY A 271 10.17 1.70 -25.41
CA GLY A 271 10.03 3.07 -25.92
C GLY A 271 8.86 3.86 -25.35
N ASP A 272 7.89 3.22 -24.69
CA ASP A 272 6.82 3.94 -23.98
C ASP A 272 7.37 4.66 -22.74
N GLU A 273 6.78 5.82 -22.45
CA GLU A 273 7.19 6.68 -21.32
C GLU A 273 5.96 7.21 -20.59
N ILE A 274 5.95 7.09 -19.27
CA ILE A 274 4.90 7.62 -18.41
C ILE A 274 5.52 8.62 -17.43
N ARG A 275 4.85 9.77 -17.24
CA ARG A 275 5.36 10.86 -16.37
C ARG A 275 4.49 11.05 -15.14
N TYR A 276 5.16 11.13 -14.01
CA TYR A 276 4.58 11.47 -12.72
C TYR A 276 5.33 12.68 -12.14
N GLY A 277 4.77 13.88 -12.33
CA GLY A 277 5.45 15.12 -11.92
C GLY A 277 6.82 15.27 -12.59
N THR A 278 7.87 15.34 -11.78
CA THR A 278 9.27 15.47 -12.25
C THR A 278 9.93 14.12 -12.59
N VAL A 279 9.28 13.01 -12.26
CA VAL A 279 9.79 11.66 -12.52
C VAL A 279 9.23 11.11 -13.82
N ARG A 280 10.11 10.46 -14.61
CA ARG A 280 9.74 9.72 -15.82
C ARG A 280 10.02 8.24 -15.59
N LEU A 281 9.06 7.41 -15.98
CA LEU A 281 9.23 5.96 -16.10
C LEU A 281 9.30 5.62 -17.58
N LYS A 282 10.44 5.11 -18.03
CA LYS A 282 10.68 4.67 -19.39
C LYS A 282 10.66 3.15 -19.42
N VAL A 283 9.91 2.58 -20.35
CA VAL A 283 9.88 1.13 -20.58
C VAL A 283 11.03 0.78 -21.54
N LEU A 284 11.98 -0.03 -21.07
CA LEU A 284 13.11 -0.50 -21.89
C LEU A 284 12.79 -1.84 -22.56
N TRP A 285 11.91 -2.66 -21.96
CA TRP A 285 11.50 -3.99 -22.42
C TRP A 285 10.07 -4.27 -21.92
N PRO A 286 9.23 -5.10 -22.57
CA PRO A 286 9.53 -5.92 -23.74
C PRO A 286 9.37 -5.17 -25.08
N GLU A 287 9.91 -5.76 -26.16
CA GLU A 287 9.66 -5.29 -27.52
C GLU A 287 8.20 -5.56 -27.95
N SER A 288 7.76 -4.87 -29.00
CA SER A 288 6.38 -5.00 -29.50
C SER A 288 6.05 -6.40 -30.07
N THR A 289 7.07 -7.22 -30.31
CA THR A 289 7.00 -8.59 -30.83
C THR A 289 7.02 -9.67 -29.76
N ALA A 290 7.18 -9.29 -28.48
CA ALA A 290 7.20 -10.22 -27.36
C ALA A 290 5.92 -11.06 -27.31
N SER A 291 6.09 -12.37 -27.10
CA SER A 291 4.96 -13.30 -27.10
C SER A 291 4.33 -13.48 -25.71
N GLY A 292 5.11 -13.32 -24.64
CA GLY A 292 4.72 -13.67 -23.29
C GLY A 292 4.78 -15.18 -23.00
N ARG A 293 5.40 -15.97 -23.90
CA ARG A 293 5.62 -17.41 -23.67
C ARG A 293 6.77 -17.67 -22.74
N GLU A 294 7.83 -16.91 -22.89
CA GLU A 294 8.95 -16.91 -21.95
C GLU A 294 8.74 -15.78 -20.94
N VAL A 295 7.88 -16.02 -19.99
CA VAL A 295 7.31 -14.99 -19.08
C VAL A 295 8.39 -14.13 -18.43
N ASN A 296 9.49 -14.73 -17.98
CA ASN A 296 10.61 -14.02 -17.37
C ASN A 296 11.40 -13.20 -18.40
N GLU A 297 11.74 -13.79 -19.55
CA GLU A 297 12.49 -13.10 -20.60
C GLU A 297 11.68 -11.96 -21.25
N ASP A 298 10.35 -12.07 -21.23
CA ASP A 298 9.41 -11.04 -21.70
C ASP A 298 8.92 -10.11 -20.56
N ALA A 299 9.59 -10.15 -19.37
CA ALA A 299 9.23 -9.29 -18.24
C ALA A 299 9.53 -7.82 -18.51
N MET A 300 8.71 -6.92 -17.97
CA MET A 300 8.88 -5.47 -18.13
C MET A 300 10.13 -4.98 -17.40
N VAL A 301 10.97 -4.23 -18.13
CA VAL A 301 12.11 -3.51 -17.57
C VAL A 301 11.77 -2.02 -17.58
N LEU A 302 11.83 -1.41 -16.41
CA LEU A 302 11.53 0.01 -16.19
C LEU A 302 12.79 0.78 -15.76
N GLU A 303 13.03 1.92 -16.40
CA GLU A 303 13.97 2.92 -15.96
C GLU A 303 13.23 4.11 -15.37
N MET A 304 13.48 4.42 -14.10
CA MET A 304 12.98 5.61 -13.41
C MET A 304 14.05 6.71 -13.52
N ILE A 305 13.65 7.85 -14.08
CA ILE A 305 14.52 9.01 -14.24
C ILE A 305 13.92 10.17 -13.45
N SER A 306 14.64 10.63 -12.45
CA SER A 306 14.43 11.89 -11.74
C SER A 306 15.68 12.75 -11.93
N LYS A 307 15.58 14.05 -11.80
CA LYS A 307 16.63 15.04 -12.09
C LYS A 307 18.07 14.51 -12.02
N ASP A 308 18.50 14.06 -10.84
CA ASP A 308 19.88 13.61 -10.55
C ASP A 308 19.89 12.14 -10.06
N PHE A 309 18.89 11.33 -10.45
CA PHE A 309 18.77 9.94 -10.02
C PHE A 309 18.17 9.08 -11.14
N LYS A 310 18.80 7.92 -11.34
CA LYS A 310 18.30 6.86 -12.22
C LYS A 310 18.18 5.55 -11.47
N GLY A 311 17.02 4.94 -11.56
CA GLY A 311 16.75 3.61 -10.97
C GLY A 311 16.31 2.63 -12.05
N LEU A 312 16.84 1.41 -12.02
CA LEU A 312 16.51 0.35 -12.97
C LEU A 312 15.80 -0.79 -12.24
N PHE A 313 14.62 -1.15 -12.73
CA PHE A 313 13.79 -2.26 -12.26
C PHE A 313 13.71 -3.30 -13.37
N THR A 314 14.28 -4.46 -13.15
CA THR A 314 14.55 -5.45 -14.20
C THR A 314 13.56 -6.62 -14.20
N GLY A 315 12.62 -6.67 -13.24
CA GLY A 315 11.78 -7.85 -13.06
C GLY A 315 12.66 -9.11 -12.94
N ASP A 316 12.28 -10.16 -13.66
CA ASP A 316 12.95 -11.45 -13.63
C ASP A 316 13.65 -11.82 -14.95
N ILE A 317 14.06 -10.80 -15.74
CA ILE A 317 14.81 -11.04 -16.98
C ILE A 317 16.08 -11.85 -16.72
N GLY A 318 16.44 -12.70 -17.67
CA GLY A 318 17.71 -13.44 -17.71
C GLY A 318 18.75 -12.75 -18.56
N MET A 319 19.95 -13.34 -18.61
CA MET A 319 21.08 -12.84 -19.40
C MET A 319 20.76 -12.71 -20.90
N VAL A 320 19.85 -13.53 -21.43
CA VAL A 320 19.43 -13.45 -22.85
C VAL A 320 18.76 -12.11 -23.14
N THR A 321 17.89 -11.65 -22.27
CA THR A 321 17.25 -10.31 -22.44
C THR A 321 18.20 -9.20 -22.07
N GLU A 322 19.10 -9.37 -21.11
CA GLU A 322 20.17 -8.41 -20.83
C GLU A 322 21.06 -8.18 -22.07
N GLU A 323 21.45 -9.23 -22.79
CA GLU A 323 22.20 -9.10 -24.05
C GLU A 323 21.44 -8.31 -25.11
N LYS A 324 20.12 -8.52 -25.25
CA LYS A 324 19.28 -7.73 -26.17
C LYS A 324 19.21 -6.25 -25.77
N LEU A 325 19.09 -5.96 -24.48
CA LEU A 325 19.09 -4.58 -23.98
C LEU A 325 20.44 -3.89 -24.24
N ILE A 326 21.55 -4.63 -24.14
CA ILE A 326 22.90 -4.14 -24.50
C ILE A 326 22.98 -3.85 -26.00
N GLN A 327 22.56 -4.78 -26.84
CA GLN A 327 22.57 -4.63 -28.30
C GLN A 327 21.70 -3.47 -28.79
N ASN A 328 20.59 -3.20 -28.09
CA ASN A 328 19.70 -2.08 -28.38
C ASN A 328 20.24 -0.73 -27.89
N GLU A 329 21.40 -0.69 -27.25
CA GLU A 329 22.04 0.52 -26.70
C GLU A 329 21.09 1.36 -25.82
N CYS A 330 20.17 0.71 -25.09
CA CYS A 330 19.16 1.41 -24.30
C CYS A 330 19.51 1.50 -22.80
N LEU A 331 20.65 0.92 -22.39
CA LEU A 331 21.12 0.93 -21.01
C LEU A 331 22.10 2.09 -20.77
N GLU A 332 22.00 2.67 -19.58
CA GLU A 332 22.90 3.73 -19.10
C GLU A 332 23.34 3.41 -17.68
N ASP A 333 24.29 4.19 -17.18
CA ASP A 333 24.73 4.22 -15.79
C ASP A 333 23.58 4.57 -14.84
N VAL A 334 23.39 3.82 -13.74
CA VAL A 334 22.28 4.01 -12.82
C VAL A 334 22.73 4.08 -11.36
N ASP A 335 22.04 4.86 -10.54
CA ASP A 335 22.30 4.94 -9.11
C ASP A 335 21.76 3.72 -8.36
N PHE A 336 20.64 3.16 -8.85
CA PHE A 336 19.92 2.08 -8.21
C PHE A 336 19.55 0.97 -9.20
N LEU A 337 19.80 -0.27 -8.79
CA LEU A 337 19.36 -1.47 -9.49
C LEU A 337 18.52 -2.37 -8.58
N LYS A 338 17.28 -2.67 -8.95
CA LYS A 338 16.59 -3.85 -8.45
C LYS A 338 17.12 -5.06 -9.22
N THR A 339 17.88 -5.90 -8.54
CA THR A 339 18.54 -7.06 -9.13
C THR A 339 17.55 -8.03 -9.76
N ALA A 340 17.79 -8.45 -10.97
CA ALA A 340 16.91 -9.33 -11.71
C ALA A 340 16.77 -10.71 -11.07
N HIS A 341 15.59 -11.29 -11.18
CA HIS A 341 15.26 -12.68 -10.84
C HIS A 341 15.80 -13.09 -9.46
N HIS A 342 15.58 -12.21 -8.47
CA HIS A 342 15.94 -12.41 -7.07
C HIS A 342 17.42 -12.77 -6.83
N GLY A 343 18.30 -12.38 -7.78
CA GLY A 343 19.72 -12.71 -7.76
C GLY A 343 20.02 -14.13 -8.28
N SER A 344 19.24 -14.61 -9.24
CA SER A 344 19.53 -15.86 -9.96
C SER A 344 20.93 -15.84 -10.58
N ARG A 345 21.59 -17.02 -10.69
CA ARG A 345 22.87 -17.14 -11.39
C ARG A 345 22.79 -16.81 -12.88
N TYR A 346 21.58 -16.92 -13.45
CA TYR A 346 21.31 -16.73 -14.87
C TYR A 346 20.83 -15.31 -15.21
N SER A 347 20.96 -14.38 -14.28
CA SER A 347 20.61 -12.97 -14.45
C SER A 347 21.71 -12.07 -13.88
N THR A 348 21.64 -10.79 -14.15
CA THR A 348 22.59 -9.76 -13.67
C THR A 348 24.04 -10.11 -14.09
N GLY A 349 24.22 -10.21 -15.40
CA GLY A 349 25.46 -10.62 -16.06
C GLY A 349 26.59 -9.59 -15.87
N ALA A 350 27.84 -10.01 -16.10
CA ALA A 350 29.00 -9.14 -15.93
C ALA A 350 28.97 -7.99 -16.95
N GLU A 351 28.69 -8.26 -18.23
CA GLU A 351 28.62 -7.23 -19.29
C GLU A 351 27.51 -6.22 -19.02
N PHE A 352 26.34 -6.69 -18.54
CA PHE A 352 25.25 -5.82 -18.12
C PHE A 352 25.71 -4.89 -17.00
N LEU A 353 26.38 -5.41 -15.98
CA LEU A 353 26.87 -4.64 -14.84
C LEU A 353 28.00 -3.65 -15.22
N GLU A 354 28.80 -3.94 -16.26
CA GLU A 354 29.82 -3.02 -16.77
C GLU A 354 29.20 -1.76 -17.39
N ILE A 355 27.97 -1.85 -17.89
CA ILE A 355 27.22 -0.73 -18.47
C ILE A 355 26.44 0.02 -17.39
N VAL A 356 25.59 -0.70 -16.62
CA VAL A 356 24.66 -0.05 -15.67
C VAL A 356 25.34 0.41 -14.38
N ARG A 357 26.47 -0.17 -13.97
CA ARG A 357 27.33 0.20 -12.84
C ARG A 357 26.60 0.76 -11.62
N PRO A 358 25.61 0.05 -11.05
CA PRO A 358 24.78 0.61 -10.01
C PRO A 358 25.57 0.90 -8.74
N GLU A 359 25.35 2.08 -8.14
CA GLU A 359 25.92 2.39 -6.82
C GLU A 359 25.28 1.50 -5.73
N LEU A 360 23.97 1.28 -5.84
CA LEU A 360 23.19 0.44 -4.93
C LEU A 360 22.42 -0.62 -5.70
N ALA A 361 22.62 -1.89 -5.35
CA ALA A 361 21.83 -3.01 -5.84
C ALA A 361 21.00 -3.61 -4.69
N VAL A 362 19.71 -3.80 -4.92
CA VAL A 362 18.80 -4.46 -3.96
C VAL A 362 18.37 -5.80 -4.52
N VAL A 363 18.58 -6.84 -3.73
CA VAL A 363 18.11 -8.20 -4.00
C VAL A 363 16.92 -8.49 -3.12
N SER A 364 15.76 -8.74 -3.71
CA SER A 364 14.57 -9.20 -2.99
C SER A 364 14.54 -10.73 -3.00
N CYS A 365 14.63 -11.36 -1.84
CA CYS A 365 14.55 -12.82 -1.73
C CYS A 365 14.23 -13.26 -0.31
N SER A 366 13.74 -14.48 -0.16
CA SER A 366 13.48 -15.11 1.14
C SER A 366 14.70 -15.82 1.72
N ALA A 367 14.82 -15.81 3.05
CA ALA A 367 15.79 -16.63 3.77
C ALA A 367 15.52 -18.14 3.62
N THR A 368 14.27 -18.52 3.30
CA THR A 368 13.82 -19.92 3.20
C THR A 368 13.52 -20.36 1.77
N ASN A 369 14.03 -19.62 0.75
CA ASN A 369 13.80 -20.03 -0.65
C ASN A 369 14.54 -21.32 -0.98
N THR A 370 13.95 -22.12 -1.87
CA THR A 370 14.50 -23.38 -2.36
C THR A 370 15.31 -23.24 -3.65
N TYR A 371 15.35 -22.03 -4.23
CA TYR A 371 16.01 -21.73 -5.51
C TYR A 371 17.51 -21.46 -5.37
N GLY A 372 17.98 -21.24 -4.12
CA GLY A 372 19.36 -20.84 -3.84
C GLY A 372 19.64 -19.38 -4.18
N HIS A 373 18.62 -18.52 -4.14
CA HIS A 373 18.75 -17.09 -4.38
C HIS A 373 19.09 -16.32 -3.07
N PRO A 374 19.92 -15.26 -3.15
CA PRO A 374 20.73 -14.92 -4.31
C PRO A 374 21.87 -15.93 -4.49
N SER A 375 22.22 -16.18 -5.76
CA SER A 375 23.37 -17.03 -6.10
C SER A 375 24.68 -16.39 -5.65
N PRO A 376 25.64 -17.17 -5.13
CA PRO A 376 26.97 -16.67 -4.85
C PRO A 376 27.64 -16.01 -6.07
N ASP A 377 27.42 -16.57 -7.27
CA ASP A 377 27.96 -16.04 -8.51
C ASP A 377 27.46 -14.63 -8.82
N THR A 378 26.15 -14.38 -8.58
CA THR A 378 25.54 -13.07 -8.77
C THR A 378 26.04 -12.05 -7.74
N LEU A 379 26.16 -12.48 -6.48
CA LEU A 379 26.73 -11.62 -5.44
C LEU A 379 28.20 -11.24 -5.74
N GLU A 380 28.97 -12.20 -6.29
CA GLU A 380 30.36 -11.93 -6.69
C GLU A 380 30.42 -10.93 -7.85
N ARG A 381 29.56 -11.06 -8.88
CA ARG A 381 29.46 -10.09 -9.99
C ARG A 381 29.11 -8.69 -9.50
N LEU A 382 28.08 -8.56 -8.66
CA LEU A 382 27.68 -7.29 -8.05
C LEU A 382 28.80 -6.66 -7.20
N LYS A 383 29.53 -7.48 -6.44
CA LYS A 383 30.67 -6.99 -5.66
C LYS A 383 31.82 -6.52 -6.57
N LYS A 384 32.10 -7.22 -7.67
CA LYS A 384 33.12 -6.86 -8.64
C LYS A 384 32.78 -5.56 -9.38
N SER A 385 31.50 -5.28 -9.64
CA SER A 385 31.06 -4.01 -10.24
C SER A 385 31.19 -2.82 -9.29
N GLY A 386 31.52 -3.04 -8.01
CA GLY A 386 31.64 -1.98 -7.01
C GLY A 386 30.33 -1.60 -6.33
N SER A 387 29.24 -2.27 -6.63
CA SER A 387 27.94 -1.97 -6.08
C SER A 387 27.84 -2.28 -4.58
N ARG A 388 27.19 -1.41 -3.83
CA ARG A 388 26.70 -1.73 -2.50
C ARG A 388 25.48 -2.65 -2.62
N VAL A 389 25.53 -3.84 -2.05
CA VAL A 389 24.44 -4.82 -2.13
C VAL A 389 23.67 -4.87 -0.83
N LEU A 390 22.33 -4.71 -0.91
CA LEU A 390 21.40 -4.92 0.20
C LEU A 390 20.44 -6.06 -0.17
N ILE A 391 20.20 -6.97 0.76
CA ILE A 391 19.34 -8.14 0.55
C ILE A 391 18.18 -8.06 1.54
N THR A 392 16.93 -8.11 1.06
CA THR A 392 15.74 -7.93 1.91
C THR A 392 15.65 -8.96 3.03
N ARG A 393 16.07 -10.20 2.80
CA ARG A 393 16.09 -11.25 3.83
C ARG A 393 17.01 -10.93 5.02
N ASP A 394 18.05 -10.10 4.81
CA ASP A 394 19.08 -9.82 5.81
C ASP A 394 18.82 -8.49 6.54
N CYS A 395 18.22 -7.52 5.86
CA CYS A 395 18.01 -6.16 6.39
C CYS A 395 16.53 -5.73 6.47
N GLY A 396 15.59 -6.59 6.05
CA GLY A 396 14.18 -6.20 5.92
C GLY A 396 13.95 -5.30 4.72
N ALA A 397 12.90 -4.50 4.75
CA ALA A 397 12.59 -3.56 3.67
C ALA A 397 13.69 -2.50 3.51
N VAL A 398 14.08 -2.24 2.26
CA VAL A 398 15.08 -1.23 1.89
C VAL A 398 14.38 0.01 1.36
N THR A 399 14.72 1.17 1.90
CA THR A 399 14.11 2.44 1.48
C THR A 399 15.18 3.42 1.02
N ILE A 400 14.96 4.03 -0.16
CA ILE A 400 15.76 5.09 -0.76
C ILE A 400 14.90 6.35 -0.78
N VAL A 401 15.46 7.47 -0.34
CA VAL A 401 14.75 8.77 -0.25
C VAL A 401 15.64 9.85 -0.85
N ASN A 402 15.02 10.76 -1.62
CA ASN A 402 15.66 11.94 -2.19
C ASN A 402 14.85 13.21 -1.91
#